data_3c73f72ea4601727be10c2f973d529dc
#
_entry.id   3c73f72ea4601727be10c2f973d529dc
#
_cell.length_a   1.000
_cell.length_b   1.000
_cell.length_c   1.000
_cell.angle_alpha   90.00
_cell.angle_beta   90.00
_cell.angle_gamma   90.00
#
_symmetry.space_group_name_H-M   'P 1'
#
loop_
_entity.id
_entity.type
_entity.pdbx_description
1 polymer ?
#
loop_
_entity_poly.entity_id
_entity_poly.type
_entity_poly.pdbx_seq_one_letter_code
_entity_poly.pdbx_strand_id
1 'polypeptide(L)'
;MESIEYKFAETLKSSELSLKQRQVLISSLKLFSEIGFENTTSNLIAEHAGVSEGTVFSYFKTKEGILDAILSRFLEQVIPEVIADFSDKRFAIGQETFSLFLRSIVQDRLVFIHNNKMQVKILLSRSLIDKSISEELGNIIVHSIINPITPVLNQFKKKWCYSRLVK
;
A
#
# COMPACT_ATOMS: atom_id res chain seq x y z
N MET A 1 -3.14 -5.25 12.28
CA MET A 1 -3.19 -5.10 10.82
C MET A 1 -1.92 -5.71 10.24
N GLU A 2 -2.04 -6.55 9.25
CA GLU A 2 -0.90 -7.22 8.60
C GLU A 2 0.00 -6.20 7.91
N SER A 3 1.31 -6.49 7.85
CA SER A 3 2.25 -5.58 7.18
C SER A 3 2.08 -5.64 5.66
N ILE A 4 2.44 -4.54 4.99
CA ILE A 4 2.47 -4.50 3.50
C ILE A 4 3.37 -5.62 2.95
N GLU A 5 4.49 -5.92 3.61
CA GLU A 5 5.40 -6.99 3.19
C GLU A 5 4.73 -8.37 3.22
N TYR A 6 3.96 -8.66 4.29
CA TYR A 6 3.22 -9.91 4.39
C TYR A 6 2.19 -10.04 3.26
N LYS A 7 1.35 -9.00 3.07
CA LYS A 7 0.36 -8.99 1.97
C LYS A 7 1.01 -9.12 0.60
N PHE A 8 2.12 -8.43 0.37
CA PHE A 8 2.89 -8.57 -0.87
C PHE A 8 3.38 -10.00 -1.09
N ALA A 9 3.92 -10.65 -0.06
CA ALA A 9 4.35 -12.03 -0.17
C ALA A 9 3.18 -12.98 -0.49
N GLU A 10 1.99 -12.77 0.10
CA GLU A 10 0.78 -13.54 -0.22
C GLU A 10 0.32 -13.33 -1.67
N THR A 11 0.28 -12.09 -2.17
CA THR A 11 -0.09 -11.84 -3.57
C THR A 11 0.87 -12.51 -4.55
N LEU A 12 2.16 -12.61 -4.19
CA LEU A 12 3.14 -13.32 -5.01
C LEU A 12 2.91 -14.84 -5.03
N LYS A 13 2.40 -15.44 -3.95
CA LYS A 13 2.10 -16.89 -3.91
C LYS A 13 1.02 -17.27 -4.91
N SER A 14 0.01 -16.44 -5.09
CA SER A 14 -1.08 -16.65 -6.04
C SER A 14 -0.74 -16.26 -7.49
N SER A 15 0.43 -15.68 -7.75
CA SER A 15 0.85 -15.25 -9.08
C SER A 15 1.46 -16.37 -9.92
N GLU A 16 1.47 -16.19 -11.24
CA GLU A 16 2.12 -17.11 -12.20
C GLU A 16 3.66 -17.03 -12.19
N LEU A 17 4.25 -16.20 -11.33
CA LEU A 17 5.70 -16.06 -11.23
C LEU A 17 6.36 -17.35 -10.73
N SER A 18 7.52 -17.66 -11.29
CA SER A 18 8.37 -18.75 -10.79
C SER A 18 8.83 -18.46 -9.36
N LEU A 19 9.20 -19.53 -8.63
CA LEU A 19 9.71 -19.40 -7.26
C LEU A 19 10.89 -18.41 -7.19
N LYS A 20 11.83 -18.49 -8.14
CA LYS A 20 12.99 -17.59 -8.18
C LYS A 20 12.60 -16.13 -8.40
N GLN A 21 11.63 -15.83 -9.26
CA GLN A 21 11.12 -14.46 -9.46
C GLN A 21 10.49 -13.92 -8.18
N ARG A 22 9.68 -14.71 -7.48
CA ARG A 22 9.08 -14.33 -6.19
C ARG A 22 10.14 -14.04 -5.14
N GLN A 23 11.16 -14.90 -5.02
CA GLN A 23 12.29 -14.69 -4.10
C GLN A 23 13.03 -13.38 -4.40
N VAL A 24 13.29 -13.09 -5.67
CA VAL A 24 13.92 -11.82 -6.07
C VAL A 24 13.06 -10.62 -5.66
N LEU A 25 11.75 -10.63 -5.93
CA LEU A 25 10.87 -9.51 -5.58
C LEU A 25 10.75 -9.30 -4.06
N ILE A 26 10.61 -10.39 -3.28
CA ILE A 26 10.55 -10.31 -1.81
C ILE A 26 11.85 -9.77 -1.24
N SER A 27 12.99 -10.31 -1.69
CA SER A 27 14.32 -9.87 -1.26
C SER A 27 14.59 -8.41 -1.62
N SER A 28 14.19 -8.00 -2.82
CA SER A 28 14.34 -6.62 -3.27
C SER A 28 13.50 -5.66 -2.44
N LEU A 29 12.22 -5.97 -2.19
CA LEU A 29 11.36 -5.13 -1.36
C LEU A 29 11.96 -4.95 0.03
N LYS A 30 12.46 -6.02 0.64
CA LYS A 30 13.11 -5.97 1.96
C LYS A 30 14.35 -5.08 1.93
N LEU A 31 15.28 -5.31 1.00
CA LEU A 31 16.50 -4.51 0.87
C LEU A 31 16.21 -3.04 0.57
N PHE A 32 15.26 -2.74 -0.34
CA PHE A 32 14.84 -1.38 -0.62
C PHE A 32 14.25 -0.69 0.61
N SER A 33 13.58 -1.44 1.47
CA SER A 33 13.01 -0.93 2.73
C SER A 33 14.07 -0.71 3.80
N GLU A 34 15.06 -1.58 3.94
CA GLU A 34 16.07 -1.54 5.00
C GLU A 34 17.20 -0.56 4.71
N ILE A 35 17.78 -0.63 3.51
CA ILE A 35 18.97 0.15 3.15
C ILE A 35 18.71 1.20 2.06
N GLY A 36 17.49 1.21 1.49
CA GLY A 36 17.09 2.13 0.43
C GLY A 36 17.41 1.63 -0.97
N PHE A 37 16.68 2.16 -1.96
CA PHE A 37 16.82 1.77 -3.36
C PHE A 37 18.22 2.04 -3.90
N GLU A 38 18.78 3.22 -3.64
CA GLU A 38 20.09 3.62 -4.20
C GLU A 38 21.24 2.75 -3.69
N ASN A 39 21.19 2.33 -2.42
CA ASN A 39 22.24 1.52 -1.79
C ASN A 39 22.10 0.02 -2.09
N THR A 40 21.01 -0.41 -2.71
CA THR A 40 20.80 -1.81 -3.08
C THR A 40 21.40 -2.10 -4.46
N THR A 41 22.22 -3.14 -4.56
CA THR A 41 22.79 -3.62 -5.83
C THR A 41 22.14 -4.91 -6.30
N SER A 42 22.21 -5.19 -7.61
CA SER A 42 21.71 -6.47 -8.17
C SER A 42 22.41 -7.69 -7.57
N ASN A 43 23.68 -7.57 -7.27
CA ASN A 43 24.43 -8.64 -6.60
C ASN A 43 23.91 -8.91 -5.19
N LEU A 44 23.64 -7.86 -4.40
CA LEU A 44 23.08 -8.00 -3.05
C LEU A 44 21.69 -8.61 -3.08
N ILE A 45 20.87 -8.24 -4.08
CA ILE A 45 19.54 -8.84 -4.30
C ILE A 45 19.69 -10.34 -4.61
N ALA A 46 20.60 -10.70 -5.51
CA ALA A 46 20.84 -12.08 -5.91
C ALA A 46 21.28 -12.95 -4.71
N GLU A 47 22.23 -12.45 -3.93
CA GLU A 47 22.71 -13.12 -2.71
C GLU A 47 21.56 -13.33 -1.70
N HIS A 48 20.81 -12.28 -1.40
CA HIS A 48 19.70 -12.35 -0.45
C HIS A 48 18.55 -13.25 -0.94
N ALA A 49 18.32 -13.30 -2.25
CA ALA A 49 17.30 -14.16 -2.88
C ALA A 49 17.76 -15.61 -3.08
N GLY A 50 19.03 -15.94 -2.85
CA GLY A 50 19.58 -17.27 -3.09
C GLY A 50 19.63 -17.67 -4.56
N VAL A 51 19.87 -16.69 -5.47
CA VAL A 51 19.96 -16.92 -6.92
C VAL A 51 21.24 -16.30 -7.48
N SER A 52 21.60 -16.62 -8.73
CA SER A 52 22.71 -15.92 -9.38
C SER A 52 22.30 -14.52 -9.87
N GLU A 53 23.25 -13.59 -9.95
CA GLU A 53 23.00 -12.25 -10.50
C GLU A 53 22.49 -12.32 -11.95
N GLY A 54 22.98 -13.25 -12.75
CA GLY A 54 22.47 -13.52 -14.10
C GLY A 54 21.00 -13.93 -14.11
N THR A 55 20.50 -14.60 -13.07
CA THR A 55 19.08 -14.94 -12.90
C THR A 55 18.26 -13.66 -12.67
N VAL A 56 18.72 -12.77 -11.79
CA VAL A 56 18.06 -11.48 -11.54
C VAL A 56 17.96 -10.66 -12.83
N PHE A 57 19.08 -10.57 -13.55
CA PHE A 57 19.16 -9.83 -14.82
C PHE A 57 18.27 -10.42 -15.92
N SER A 58 18.16 -11.77 -15.99
CA SER A 58 17.33 -12.44 -17.00
C SER A 58 15.84 -12.12 -16.82
N TYR A 59 15.39 -12.00 -15.57
CA TYR A 59 13.98 -11.75 -15.25
C TYR A 59 13.59 -10.27 -15.30
N PHE A 60 14.41 -9.39 -14.77
CA PHE A 60 14.01 -8.00 -14.51
C PHE A 60 14.85 -6.96 -15.25
N LYS A 61 15.93 -7.36 -15.93
CA LYS A 61 16.84 -6.54 -16.72
C LYS A 61 17.62 -5.49 -15.90
N THR A 62 16.94 -4.71 -15.07
CA THR A 62 17.54 -3.63 -14.27
C THR A 62 16.95 -3.64 -12.85
N LYS A 63 17.60 -2.93 -11.95
CA LYS A 63 17.10 -2.67 -10.59
C LYS A 63 15.79 -1.87 -10.63
N GLU A 64 15.68 -0.93 -11.56
CA GLU A 64 14.45 -0.18 -11.83
C GLU A 64 13.32 -1.11 -12.28
N GLY A 65 13.61 -2.08 -13.16
CA GLY A 65 12.61 -3.07 -13.60
C GLY A 65 12.09 -3.95 -12.45
N ILE A 66 12.92 -4.24 -11.45
CA ILE A 66 12.46 -4.91 -10.22
C ILE A 66 11.53 -3.98 -9.43
N LEU A 67 11.90 -2.72 -9.28
CA LEU A 67 11.07 -1.74 -8.57
C LEU A 67 9.73 -1.54 -9.25
N ASP A 68 9.70 -1.42 -10.57
CA ASP A 68 8.46 -1.28 -11.35
C ASP A 68 7.55 -2.51 -11.19
N ALA A 69 8.13 -3.72 -11.19
CA ALA A 69 7.37 -4.96 -10.94
C ALA A 69 6.80 -5.02 -9.50
N ILE A 70 7.49 -4.45 -8.50
CA ILE A 70 6.98 -4.33 -7.13
C ILE A 70 5.84 -3.30 -7.09
N LEU A 71 6.03 -2.12 -7.69
CA LEU A 71 5.06 -1.03 -7.65
C LEU A 71 3.76 -1.39 -8.38
N SER A 72 3.82 -2.03 -9.56
CA SER A 72 2.61 -2.51 -10.25
C SER A 72 1.78 -3.42 -9.34
N ARG A 73 2.41 -4.37 -8.64
CA ARG A 73 1.69 -5.25 -7.71
C ARG A 73 1.15 -4.50 -6.49
N PHE A 74 1.87 -3.52 -6.00
CA PHE A 74 1.36 -2.67 -4.91
C PHE A 74 0.09 -1.97 -5.32
N LEU A 75 0.06 -1.33 -6.49
CA LEU A 75 -1.09 -0.59 -6.98
C LEU A 75 -2.27 -1.50 -7.33
N GLU A 76 -2.01 -2.61 -8.02
CA GLU A 76 -3.05 -3.51 -8.51
C GLU A 76 -3.68 -4.40 -7.42
N GLN A 77 -2.90 -4.82 -6.42
CA GLN A 77 -3.31 -5.87 -5.49
C GLN A 77 -3.19 -5.47 -4.02
N VAL A 78 -2.00 -5.04 -3.59
CA VAL A 78 -1.71 -4.85 -2.15
C VAL A 78 -2.46 -3.64 -1.58
N ILE A 79 -2.41 -2.50 -2.25
CA ILE A 79 -3.03 -1.26 -1.76
C ILE A 79 -4.57 -1.36 -1.75
N PRO A 80 -5.24 -1.85 -2.79
CA PRO A 80 -6.69 -2.07 -2.75
C PRO A 80 -7.11 -2.98 -1.60
N GLU A 81 -6.40 -4.09 -1.36
CA GLU A 81 -6.70 -5.01 -0.26
C GLU A 81 -6.51 -4.35 1.12
N VAL A 82 -5.40 -3.63 1.31
CA VAL A 82 -5.15 -2.87 2.56
C VAL A 82 -6.24 -1.83 2.82
N ILE A 83 -6.73 -1.18 1.78
CA ILE A 83 -7.79 -0.17 1.92
C ILE A 83 -9.14 -0.84 2.17
N ALA A 84 -9.45 -1.96 1.52
CA ALA A 84 -10.67 -2.73 1.77
C ALA A 84 -10.74 -3.18 3.23
N ASP A 85 -9.67 -3.79 3.75
CA ASP A 85 -9.56 -4.18 5.17
C ASP A 85 -9.81 -3.01 6.15
N PHE A 86 -9.37 -1.82 5.78
CA PHE A 86 -9.61 -0.61 6.56
C PHE A 86 -11.07 -0.18 6.50
N SER A 87 -11.65 -0.11 5.30
CA SER A 87 -13.02 0.36 5.07
C SER A 87 -14.04 -0.53 5.78
N ASP A 88 -13.90 -1.84 5.65
CA ASP A 88 -14.81 -2.83 6.26
C ASP A 88 -14.82 -2.74 7.79
N LYS A 89 -13.66 -2.52 8.39
CA LYS A 89 -13.53 -2.41 9.86
C LYS A 89 -14.04 -1.09 10.41
N ARG A 90 -13.95 0.01 9.66
CA ARG A 90 -14.19 1.35 10.16
C ARG A 90 -15.53 1.95 9.77
N PHE A 91 -16.06 1.60 8.58
CA PHE A 91 -17.31 2.19 8.11
C PHE A 91 -18.57 1.44 8.61
N ALA A 92 -18.40 0.26 9.21
CA ALA A 92 -19.49 -0.51 9.81
C ALA A 92 -19.97 0.03 11.18
N ILE A 93 -19.33 1.04 11.77
CA ILE A 93 -19.60 1.52 13.13
C ILE A 93 -20.70 2.58 13.11
N GLY A 94 -21.93 2.15 13.42
CA GLY A 94 -23.17 2.95 13.23
C GLY A 94 -23.56 3.96 14.33
N GLN A 95 -22.85 4.09 15.45
CA GLN A 95 -23.31 4.90 16.60
C GLN A 95 -22.28 5.84 17.24
N GLU A 96 -21.13 6.05 16.65
CA GLU A 96 -20.10 6.93 17.21
C GLU A 96 -20.40 8.42 16.93
N THR A 97 -19.87 9.29 17.79
CA THR A 97 -19.82 10.73 17.47
C THR A 97 -18.81 10.96 16.34
N PHE A 98 -19.01 12.03 15.55
CA PHE A 98 -18.08 12.39 14.47
C PHE A 98 -16.63 12.51 14.95
N SER A 99 -16.41 13.08 16.12
CA SER A 99 -15.07 13.23 16.71
C SER A 99 -14.40 11.90 16.99
N LEU A 100 -15.12 10.94 17.55
CA LEU A 100 -14.60 9.59 17.82
C LEU A 100 -14.31 8.84 16.51
N PHE A 101 -15.22 8.92 15.55
CA PHE A 101 -15.03 8.36 14.22
C PHE A 101 -13.77 8.90 13.54
N LEU A 102 -13.63 10.24 13.48
CA LEU A 102 -12.44 10.87 12.87
C LEU A 102 -11.15 10.49 13.59
N ARG A 103 -11.18 10.52 14.93
CA ARG A 103 -10.02 10.14 15.76
C ARG A 103 -9.59 8.69 15.48
N SER A 104 -10.54 7.77 15.38
CA SER A 104 -10.25 6.35 15.12
C SER A 104 -9.61 6.15 13.75
N ILE A 105 -10.07 6.86 12.72
CA ILE A 105 -9.48 6.84 11.38
C ILE A 105 -8.04 7.37 11.40
N VAL A 106 -7.84 8.54 11.98
CA VAL A 106 -6.51 9.17 12.03
C VAL A 106 -5.52 8.29 12.79
N GLN A 107 -5.89 7.76 13.95
CA GLN A 107 -5.03 6.89 14.74
C GLN A 107 -4.65 5.62 13.97
N ASP A 108 -5.61 4.98 13.32
CA ASP A 108 -5.35 3.77 12.53
C ASP A 108 -4.41 4.06 11.35
N ARG A 109 -4.61 5.17 10.64
CA ARG A 109 -3.74 5.55 9.53
C ARG A 109 -2.33 5.91 9.97
N LEU A 110 -2.17 6.61 11.08
CA LEU A 110 -0.85 6.92 11.64
C LEU A 110 -0.08 5.65 12.04
N VAL A 111 -0.75 4.71 12.71
CA VAL A 111 -0.14 3.41 13.05
C VAL A 111 0.23 2.63 11.78
N PHE A 112 -0.65 2.60 10.79
CA PHE A 112 -0.35 1.95 9.51
C PHE A 112 0.87 2.55 8.81
N ILE A 113 0.91 3.89 8.67
CA ILE A 113 2.04 4.58 8.04
C ILE A 113 3.33 4.36 8.84
N HIS A 114 3.27 4.41 10.17
CA HIS A 114 4.42 4.15 11.02
C HIS A 114 5.01 2.75 10.79
N ASN A 115 4.15 1.73 10.78
CA ASN A 115 4.57 0.33 10.63
C ASN A 115 5.05 0.00 9.20
N ASN A 116 4.64 0.78 8.20
CA ASN A 116 4.96 0.55 6.79
C ASN A 116 5.70 1.75 6.16
N LYS A 117 6.39 2.56 6.98
CA LYS A 117 6.97 3.85 6.57
C LYS A 117 7.89 3.77 5.35
N MET A 118 8.64 2.68 5.22
CA MET A 118 9.60 2.52 4.12
C MET A 118 8.90 2.20 2.81
N GLN A 119 7.91 1.31 2.82
CA GLN A 119 7.09 0.96 1.64
C GLN A 119 6.27 2.17 1.18
N VAL A 120 5.67 2.89 2.13
CA VAL A 120 4.96 4.15 1.86
C VAL A 120 5.90 5.19 1.25
N LYS A 121 7.14 5.33 1.79
CA LYS A 121 8.16 6.23 1.23
C LYS A 121 8.51 5.88 -0.22
N ILE A 122 8.74 4.60 -0.52
CA ILE A 122 9.06 4.14 -1.88
C ILE A 122 7.93 4.53 -2.84
N LEU A 123 6.69 4.20 -2.48
CA LEU A 123 5.51 4.50 -3.30
C LEU A 123 5.35 6.01 -3.55
N LEU A 124 5.40 6.83 -2.48
CA LEU A 124 5.26 8.28 -2.58
C LEU A 124 6.40 8.90 -3.39
N SER A 125 7.65 8.47 -3.17
CA SER A 125 8.79 9.00 -3.92
C SER A 125 8.66 8.75 -5.42
N ARG A 126 8.15 7.57 -5.81
CA ARG A 126 7.93 7.25 -7.23
C ARG A 126 6.71 7.98 -7.79
N SER A 127 5.63 8.13 -7.04
CA SER A 127 4.45 8.89 -7.49
C SER A 127 4.73 10.38 -7.75
N LEU A 128 5.76 10.96 -7.14
CA LEU A 128 6.20 12.34 -7.41
C LEU A 128 6.95 12.49 -8.76
N ILE A 129 7.49 11.39 -9.29
CA ILE A 129 8.31 11.38 -10.50
C ILE A 129 7.53 10.80 -11.69
N ASP A 130 6.76 9.74 -11.43
CA ASP A 130 6.00 9.02 -12.44
C ASP A 130 4.51 9.37 -12.38
N LYS A 131 4.05 10.04 -13.44
CA LYS A 131 2.65 10.50 -13.55
C LYS A 131 1.66 9.34 -13.58
N SER A 132 2.00 8.22 -14.20
CA SER A 132 1.10 7.05 -14.28
C SER A 132 0.85 6.44 -12.91
N ILE A 133 1.89 6.31 -12.09
CA ILE A 133 1.80 5.84 -10.70
C ILE A 133 0.97 6.82 -9.85
N SER A 134 1.17 8.13 -10.06
CA SER A 134 0.41 9.16 -9.35
C SER A 134 -1.09 9.12 -9.68
N GLU A 135 -1.43 8.99 -10.96
CA GLU A 135 -2.83 8.90 -11.42
C GLU A 135 -3.51 7.63 -10.91
N GLU A 136 -2.84 6.49 -10.97
CA GLU A 136 -3.37 5.21 -10.51
C GLU A 136 -3.59 5.22 -8.99
N LEU A 137 -2.60 5.70 -8.21
CA LEU A 137 -2.74 5.88 -6.77
C LEU A 137 -3.88 6.82 -6.42
N GLY A 138 -4.03 7.93 -7.15
CA GLY A 138 -5.16 8.86 -7.01
C GLY A 138 -6.51 8.19 -7.24
N ASN A 139 -6.63 7.40 -8.30
CA ASN A 139 -7.84 6.65 -8.61
C ASN A 139 -8.19 5.64 -7.50
N ILE A 140 -7.20 4.89 -7.01
CA ILE A 140 -7.39 3.95 -5.89
C ILE A 140 -7.89 4.70 -4.65
N ILE A 141 -7.29 5.83 -4.29
CA ILE A 141 -7.71 6.64 -3.13
C ILE A 141 -9.15 7.13 -3.29
N VAL A 142 -9.51 7.66 -4.46
CA VAL A 142 -10.86 8.16 -4.71
C VAL A 142 -11.88 7.03 -4.61
N HIS A 143 -11.66 5.93 -5.30
CA HIS A 143 -12.63 4.82 -5.35
C HIS A 143 -12.72 4.03 -4.04
N SER A 144 -11.63 3.85 -3.36
CA SER A 144 -11.56 2.95 -2.20
C SER A 144 -11.60 3.67 -0.85
N ILE A 145 -11.42 4.99 -0.81
CA ILE A 145 -11.50 5.78 0.44
C ILE A 145 -12.56 6.87 0.33
N ILE A 146 -12.45 7.76 -0.66
CA ILE A 146 -13.31 8.95 -0.75
C ILE A 146 -14.76 8.55 -1.01
N ASN A 147 -15.01 7.68 -1.98
CA ASN A 147 -16.36 7.24 -2.31
C ASN A 147 -17.04 6.50 -1.17
N PRO A 148 -16.45 5.52 -0.48
CA PRO A 148 -17.07 4.84 0.67
C PRO A 148 -17.26 5.73 1.90
N ILE A 149 -16.38 6.68 2.19
CA ILE A 149 -16.49 7.55 3.37
C ILE A 149 -17.56 8.65 3.18
N THR A 150 -17.81 9.08 1.95
CA THR A 150 -18.75 10.17 1.65
C THR A 150 -20.16 9.95 2.22
N PRO A 151 -20.82 8.78 2.08
CA PRO A 151 -22.12 8.51 2.69
C PRO A 151 -22.09 8.62 4.21
N VAL A 152 -21.01 8.14 4.84
CA VAL A 152 -20.82 8.19 6.31
C VAL A 152 -20.72 9.65 6.78
N LEU A 153 -19.93 10.47 6.12
CA LEU A 153 -19.81 11.91 6.42
C LEU A 153 -21.16 12.63 6.25
N ASN A 154 -21.92 12.28 5.22
CA ASN A 154 -23.24 12.85 4.98
C ASN A 154 -24.26 12.49 6.10
N GLN A 155 -24.16 11.29 6.69
CA GLN A 155 -24.98 10.93 7.86
C GLN A 155 -24.65 11.81 9.06
N PHE A 156 -23.37 12.03 9.35
CA PHE A 156 -22.96 12.94 10.44
C PHE A 156 -23.42 14.37 10.19
N LYS A 157 -23.33 14.86 8.95
CA LYS A 157 -23.82 16.21 8.56
C LYS A 157 -25.32 16.33 8.80
N LYS A 158 -26.13 15.34 8.42
CA LYS A 158 -27.58 15.33 8.68
C LYS A 158 -27.88 15.36 10.18
N LYS A 159 -27.25 14.51 10.98
CA LYS A 159 -27.42 14.50 12.45
C LYS A 159 -27.09 15.85 13.07
N TRP A 160 -26.02 16.49 12.61
CA TRP A 160 -25.61 17.82 13.11
C TRP A 160 -26.59 18.94 12.74
N CYS A 161 -27.11 18.94 11.51
CA CYS A 161 -28.15 19.89 11.10
C CYS A 161 -29.43 19.73 11.94
N TYR A 162 -29.89 18.49 12.17
CA TYR A 162 -31.09 18.21 12.95
C TYR A 162 -30.96 18.67 14.42
N SER A 163 -29.78 18.46 15.03
CA SER A 163 -29.53 18.88 16.43
C SER A 163 -29.48 20.41 16.62
N ARG A 164 -29.32 21.19 15.56
CA ARG A 164 -29.37 22.68 15.58
C ARG A 164 -30.76 23.26 15.33
N LEU A 165 -31.67 22.51 14.69
CA LEU A 165 -33.04 22.96 14.39
C LEU A 165 -34.02 22.68 15.52
N VAL A 166 -33.65 21.82 16.48
CA VAL A 166 -34.50 21.41 17.63
C VAL A 166 -34.11 22.13 18.92
N LYS A 167 -33.19 23.09 18.86
CA LYS A 167 -32.88 24.07 19.94
C LYS A 167 -33.44 25.45 19.60
#